data_1f6d01838be0ba9d5b601ce4e69dcf82
#
_entry.id   1f6d01838be0ba9d5b601ce4e69dcf82
#
_cell.length_a   1.000
_cell.length_b   1.000
_cell.length_c   1.000
_cell.angle_alpha   90.00
_cell.angle_beta   90.00
_cell.angle_gamma   90.00
#
_symmetry.space_group_name_H-M   'P 1'
#
loop_
_entity.id
_entity.type
_entity.pdbx_description
1 polymer ?
#
loop_
_entity_poly.entity_id
_entity_poly.type
_entity_poly.pdbx_seq_one_letter_code
_entity_poly.pdbx_strand_id
1 'polypeptide(L)'
;LAFSAISLSYSRGGDQVAVKTLDEEIRYFGGNSENSEKANRVRARVISQTLASLIKQSENVLVMGHKQSDLDSFGASLAIKKFVDAFEKQAYVILDESSLEEKTGNIARKLMKEDMYKGSIISPMKAMDLINEETLLICVDNHKPTLAISEEVIDKADKVVVIDHHRRGEDFMDSPVLTYLEPAAS
;
A
#
# COMPACT_ATOMS: atom_id res chain seq x y z
N LEU A 1 -31.35 -12.06 10.20
CA LEU A 1 -30.50 -12.60 11.28
C LEU A 1 -29.04 -12.72 10.83
N ALA A 2 -28.73 -13.47 9.75
CA ALA A 2 -27.34 -13.66 9.29
C ALA A 2 -26.67 -12.34 8.86
N PHE A 3 -27.35 -11.50 8.07
CA PHE A 3 -26.82 -10.19 7.68
C PHE A 3 -26.53 -9.28 8.88
N SER A 4 -27.39 -9.29 9.91
CA SER A 4 -27.15 -8.50 11.13
C SER A 4 -25.94 -9.01 11.91
N ALA A 5 -25.71 -10.32 11.98
CA ALA A 5 -24.56 -10.90 12.65
C ALA A 5 -23.24 -10.59 11.90
N ILE A 6 -23.26 -10.65 10.58
CA ILE A 6 -22.13 -10.28 9.72
C ILE A 6 -21.79 -8.79 9.87
N SER A 7 -22.79 -7.91 9.77
CA SER A 7 -22.61 -6.47 9.94
C SER A 7 -22.02 -6.11 11.31
N LEU A 8 -22.48 -6.77 12.37
CA LEU A 8 -21.96 -6.59 13.73
C LEU A 8 -20.54 -7.13 13.91
N SER A 9 -20.17 -8.23 13.23
CA SER A 9 -18.80 -8.74 13.22
C SER A 9 -17.86 -7.75 12.51
N TYR A 10 -18.28 -7.20 11.37
CA TYR A 10 -17.48 -6.19 10.64
C TYR A 10 -17.31 -4.90 11.45
N SER A 11 -18.34 -4.39 12.11
CA SER A 11 -18.26 -3.18 12.93
C SER A 11 -17.32 -3.30 14.13
N ARG A 12 -16.90 -4.53 14.47
CA ARG A 12 -15.97 -4.84 15.57
C ARG A 12 -14.59 -5.35 15.10
N GLY A 13 -14.21 -5.06 13.85
CA GLY A 13 -12.91 -5.39 13.29
C GLY A 13 -12.86 -6.64 12.41
N GLY A 14 -13.97 -7.39 12.26
CA GLY A 14 -14.09 -8.48 11.29
C GLY A 14 -13.37 -9.80 11.63
N ASP A 15 -12.59 -9.85 12.69
CA ASP A 15 -11.85 -11.02 13.18
C ASP A 15 -12.65 -11.87 14.19
N GLN A 16 -13.96 -11.67 14.23
CA GLN A 16 -14.89 -12.31 15.16
C GLN A 16 -15.95 -13.12 14.45
N VAL A 17 -16.42 -14.16 15.13
CA VAL A 17 -17.63 -14.88 14.75
C VAL A 17 -18.78 -14.39 15.64
N ALA A 18 -19.83 -13.86 15.02
CA ALA A 18 -21.05 -13.50 15.71
C ALA A 18 -22.09 -14.61 15.50
N VAL A 19 -22.57 -15.23 16.57
CA VAL A 19 -23.62 -16.25 16.55
C VAL A 19 -24.88 -15.65 17.15
N LYS A 20 -25.97 -15.63 16.37
CA LYS A 20 -27.30 -15.18 16.80
C LYS A 20 -28.32 -16.29 16.58
N THR A 21 -28.90 -16.77 17.66
CA THR A 21 -30.05 -17.67 17.66
C THR A 21 -31.36 -16.88 17.80
N LEU A 22 -32.51 -17.53 17.58
CA LEU A 22 -33.81 -16.84 17.58
C LEU A 22 -34.20 -16.28 18.96
N ASP A 23 -33.75 -16.92 20.01
CA ASP A 23 -34.19 -16.65 21.39
C ASP A 23 -33.06 -16.22 22.35
N GLU A 24 -31.84 -16.01 21.85
CA GLU A 24 -30.68 -15.63 22.69
C GLU A 24 -30.02 -14.35 22.23
N GLU A 25 -29.33 -13.68 23.14
CA GLU A 25 -28.44 -12.58 22.83
C GLU A 25 -27.30 -13.00 21.89
N ILE A 26 -26.78 -12.07 21.11
CA ILE A 26 -25.69 -12.33 20.20
C ILE A 26 -24.43 -12.70 20.97
N ARG A 27 -23.88 -13.89 20.71
CA ARG A 27 -22.58 -14.33 21.26
C ARG A 27 -21.48 -14.04 20.25
N TYR A 28 -20.38 -13.49 20.76
CA TYR A 28 -19.19 -13.21 19.97
C TYR A 28 -18.09 -14.17 20.37
N PHE A 29 -17.37 -14.73 19.38
CA PHE A 29 -16.23 -15.62 19.54
C PHE A 29 -15.04 -15.08 18.74
N GLY A 30 -13.85 -15.03 19.36
CA GLY A 30 -12.66 -14.39 18.78
C GLY A 30 -12.63 -12.88 19.03
N GLY A 31 -11.68 -12.19 18.43
CA GLY A 31 -11.49 -10.76 18.58
C GLY A 31 -10.95 -10.34 19.95
N ASN A 32 -9.64 -10.17 20.01
CA ASN A 32 -8.97 -9.68 21.23
C ASN A 32 -8.49 -8.24 20.98
N SER A 33 -9.45 -7.29 20.89
CA SER A 33 -9.24 -5.93 20.40
C SER A 33 -8.12 -5.15 21.13
N GLU A 34 -7.98 -5.27 22.44
CA GLU A 34 -6.92 -4.57 23.18
C GLU A 34 -5.52 -5.15 22.96
N ASN A 35 -5.39 -6.46 22.78
CA ASN A 35 -4.10 -7.09 22.47
C ASN A 35 -3.73 -6.89 21.00
N SER A 36 -4.71 -6.80 20.10
CA SER A 36 -4.45 -6.54 18.68
C SER A 36 -3.94 -5.13 18.44
N GLU A 37 -4.49 -4.10 19.07
CA GLU A 37 -4.00 -2.71 18.92
C GLU A 37 -2.55 -2.54 19.41
N LYS A 38 -2.17 -3.13 20.55
CA LYS A 38 -0.79 -3.07 21.02
C LYS A 38 0.16 -3.83 20.11
N ALA A 39 -0.23 -5.02 19.66
CA ALA A 39 0.55 -5.82 18.72
C ALA A 39 0.71 -5.08 17.37
N ASN A 40 -0.35 -4.46 16.85
CA ASN A 40 -0.32 -3.70 15.62
C ASN A 40 0.60 -2.46 15.72
N ARG A 41 0.58 -1.74 16.84
CA ARG A 41 1.49 -0.59 17.06
C ARG A 41 2.96 -1.02 17.12
N VAL A 42 3.28 -2.14 17.79
CA VAL A 42 4.64 -2.69 17.82
C VAL A 42 5.06 -3.12 16.42
N ARG A 43 4.20 -3.86 15.71
CA ARG A 43 4.43 -4.30 14.34
C ARG A 43 4.65 -3.11 13.39
N ALA A 44 3.79 -2.09 13.44
CA ALA A 44 3.93 -0.89 12.63
C ALA A 44 5.26 -0.16 12.88
N ARG A 45 5.71 -0.09 14.15
CA ARG A 45 7.02 0.50 14.50
C ARG A 45 8.17 -0.29 13.91
N VAL A 46 8.16 -1.62 14.03
CA VAL A 46 9.21 -2.48 13.44
C VAL A 46 9.24 -2.33 11.93
N ILE A 47 8.08 -2.38 11.27
CA ILE A 47 7.95 -2.18 9.81
C ILE A 47 8.49 -0.81 9.39
N SER A 48 8.11 0.26 10.10
CA SER A 48 8.59 1.62 9.80
C SER A 48 10.11 1.75 9.94
N GLN A 49 10.70 1.12 10.95
CA GLN A 49 12.17 1.10 11.15
C GLN A 49 12.87 0.31 10.04
N THR A 50 12.32 -0.83 9.65
CA THR A 50 12.86 -1.65 8.55
C THR A 50 12.76 -0.90 7.23
N LEU A 51 11.63 -0.29 6.94
CA LEU A 51 11.42 0.53 5.76
C LEU A 51 12.42 1.71 5.71
N ALA A 52 12.59 2.42 6.82
CA ALA A 52 13.56 3.51 6.94
C ALA A 52 15.00 3.03 6.69
N SER A 53 15.36 1.82 7.13
CA SER A 53 16.67 1.22 6.86
C SER A 53 16.86 0.91 5.38
N LEU A 54 15.85 0.32 4.73
CA LEU A 54 15.87 0.02 3.30
C LEU A 54 16.00 1.29 2.46
N ILE A 55 15.23 2.35 2.79
CA ILE A 55 15.32 3.65 2.13
C ILE A 55 16.72 4.26 2.24
N LYS A 56 17.33 4.23 3.42
CA LYS A 56 18.68 4.76 3.63
C LYS A 56 19.75 4.04 2.83
N GLN A 57 19.58 2.73 2.60
CA GLN A 57 20.51 1.88 1.87
C GLN A 57 20.33 1.94 0.35
N SER A 58 19.22 2.49 -0.14
CA SER A 58 18.94 2.62 -1.56
C SER A 58 19.51 3.92 -2.14
N GLU A 59 19.83 3.91 -3.43
CA GLU A 59 20.22 5.12 -4.19
C GLU A 59 18.98 5.99 -4.43
N ASN A 60 17.92 5.38 -4.93
CA ASN A 60 16.64 6.02 -5.19
C ASN A 60 15.46 5.12 -4.81
N VAL A 61 14.28 5.68 -4.73
CA VAL A 61 13.04 4.98 -4.41
C VAL A 61 12.01 5.21 -5.50
N LEU A 62 11.46 4.14 -6.03
CA LEU A 62 10.31 4.16 -6.92
C LEU A 62 9.07 3.73 -6.12
N VAL A 63 7.98 4.46 -6.27
CA VAL A 63 6.70 4.16 -5.59
C VAL A 63 5.65 3.92 -6.66
N MET A 64 4.94 2.80 -6.58
CA MET A 64 3.97 2.39 -7.57
C MET A 64 2.72 1.83 -6.92
N GLY A 65 1.55 2.24 -7.41
CA GLY A 65 0.25 1.69 -7.04
C GLY A 65 -0.28 0.68 -8.06
N HIS A 66 -1.61 0.52 -8.09
CA HIS A 66 -2.29 -0.35 -9.06
C HIS A 66 -2.67 0.38 -10.36
N LYS A 67 -2.94 -0.40 -11.42
CA LYS A 67 -3.61 0.08 -12.65
C LYS A 67 -4.92 0.78 -12.27
N GLN A 68 -5.31 1.81 -13.05
CA GLN A 68 -6.50 2.61 -12.71
C GLN A 68 -6.42 3.23 -11.31
N SER A 69 -5.24 3.74 -10.96
CA SER A 69 -4.99 4.32 -9.64
C SER A 69 -6.10 5.28 -9.22
N ASP A 70 -6.72 4.98 -8.10
CA ASP A 70 -7.70 5.82 -7.43
C ASP A 70 -7.02 6.80 -6.45
N LEU A 71 -7.82 7.50 -5.67
CA LEU A 71 -7.29 8.49 -4.71
C LEU A 71 -6.55 7.84 -3.53
N ASP A 72 -6.88 6.60 -3.17
CA ASP A 72 -6.22 5.89 -2.07
C ASP A 72 -4.81 5.47 -2.51
N SER A 73 -4.70 4.78 -3.62
CA SER A 73 -3.43 4.36 -4.21
C SER A 73 -2.50 5.54 -4.50
N PHE A 74 -3.04 6.60 -5.11
CA PHE A 74 -2.25 7.81 -5.41
C PHE A 74 -1.84 8.56 -4.14
N GLY A 75 -2.76 8.71 -3.17
CA GLY A 75 -2.49 9.34 -1.89
C GLY A 75 -1.44 8.59 -1.07
N ALA A 76 -1.54 7.25 -1.02
CA ALA A 76 -0.53 6.39 -0.39
C ALA A 76 0.85 6.56 -1.05
N SER A 77 0.89 6.62 -2.40
CA SER A 77 2.14 6.85 -3.15
C SER A 77 2.79 8.19 -2.78
N LEU A 78 2.01 9.26 -2.69
CA LEU A 78 2.51 10.59 -2.29
C LEU A 78 2.96 10.61 -0.82
N ALA A 79 2.27 9.90 0.06
CA ALA A 79 2.66 9.80 1.48
C ALA A 79 4.01 9.08 1.63
N ILE A 80 4.22 7.98 0.91
CA ILE A 80 5.51 7.28 0.90
C ILE A 80 6.60 8.18 0.31
N LYS A 81 6.33 8.87 -0.81
CA LYS A 81 7.30 9.84 -1.36
C LYS A 81 7.70 10.86 -0.30
N LYS A 82 6.74 11.45 0.38
CA LYS A 82 7.01 12.44 1.44
C LYS A 82 7.81 11.85 2.61
N PHE A 83 7.55 10.59 2.95
CA PHE A 83 8.32 9.87 3.96
C PHE A 83 9.78 9.66 3.50
N VAL A 84 10.01 9.31 2.24
CA VAL A 84 11.36 9.16 1.66
C VAL A 84 12.11 10.50 1.63
N ASP A 85 11.44 11.60 1.26
CA ASP A 85 12.01 12.94 1.24
C ASP A 85 12.61 13.34 2.62
N ALA A 86 12.01 12.88 3.72
CA ALA A 86 12.51 13.12 5.08
C ALA A 86 13.88 12.47 5.37
N PHE A 87 14.32 11.53 4.53
CA PHE A 87 15.65 10.92 4.57
C PHE A 87 16.61 11.52 3.54
N GLU A 88 16.23 12.64 2.90
CA GLU A 88 17.00 13.30 1.84
C GLU A 88 17.33 12.36 0.67
N LYS A 89 16.45 11.38 0.41
CA LYS A 89 16.55 10.43 -0.70
C LYS A 89 15.63 10.81 -1.84
N GLN A 90 16.06 10.52 -3.05
CA GLN A 90 15.29 10.77 -4.25
C GLN A 90 14.14 9.75 -4.37
N ALA A 91 12.91 10.25 -4.46
CA ALA A 91 11.74 9.39 -4.63
C ALA A 91 10.91 9.83 -5.83
N TYR A 92 10.44 8.85 -6.60
CA TYR A 92 9.59 9.04 -7.75
C TYR A 92 8.30 8.22 -7.62
N VAL A 93 7.17 8.86 -7.90
CA VAL A 93 5.87 8.19 -7.98
C VAL A 93 5.61 7.80 -9.43
N ILE A 94 5.44 6.52 -9.67
CA ILE A 94 5.10 5.99 -10.99
C ILE A 94 3.60 6.15 -11.20
N LEU A 95 3.22 6.78 -12.30
CA LEU A 95 1.83 7.03 -12.64
C LEU A 95 1.63 6.85 -14.14
N ASP A 96 0.61 6.10 -14.53
CA ASP A 96 0.17 6.00 -15.91
C ASP A 96 -1.05 6.91 -16.12
N GLU A 97 -0.82 8.10 -16.67
CA GLU A 97 -1.88 9.08 -16.90
C GLU A 97 -3.01 8.59 -17.81
N SER A 98 -2.73 7.59 -18.67
CA SER A 98 -3.72 7.03 -19.60
C SER A 98 -4.75 6.13 -18.92
N SER A 99 -4.43 5.60 -17.74
CA SER A 99 -5.25 4.63 -17.00
C SER A 99 -5.86 5.19 -15.70
N LEU A 100 -5.69 6.49 -15.42
CA LEU A 100 -6.18 7.10 -14.19
C LEU A 100 -7.70 7.27 -14.17
N GLU A 101 -8.30 7.12 -13.00
CA GLU A 101 -9.63 7.66 -12.77
C GLU A 101 -9.65 9.18 -12.98
N GLU A 102 -10.76 9.72 -13.51
CA GLU A 102 -10.88 11.14 -13.84
C GLU A 102 -10.56 12.07 -12.65
N LYS A 103 -11.05 11.73 -11.46
CA LYS A 103 -10.82 12.51 -10.23
C LYS A 103 -9.34 12.51 -9.86
N THR A 104 -8.72 11.35 -9.85
CA THR A 104 -7.28 11.16 -9.56
C THR A 104 -6.44 11.90 -10.58
N GLY A 105 -6.75 11.78 -11.87
CA GLY A 105 -6.06 12.49 -12.95
C GLY A 105 -6.13 14.00 -12.82
N ASN A 106 -7.28 14.55 -12.41
CA ASN A 106 -7.43 16.00 -12.18
C ASN A 106 -6.54 16.51 -11.04
N ILE A 107 -6.41 15.72 -9.97
CA ILE A 107 -5.56 16.04 -8.83
C ILE A 107 -4.08 15.88 -9.20
N ALA A 108 -3.71 14.77 -9.85
CA ALA A 108 -2.35 14.52 -10.29
C ALA A 108 -1.82 15.65 -11.17
N ARG A 109 -2.59 16.08 -12.20
CA ARG A 109 -2.22 17.19 -13.09
C ARG A 109 -2.05 18.54 -12.37
N LYS A 110 -2.77 18.77 -11.26
CA LYS A 110 -2.56 19.96 -10.42
C LYS A 110 -1.25 19.85 -9.65
N LEU A 111 -1.03 18.71 -9.00
CA LEU A 111 0.17 18.48 -8.17
C LEU A 111 1.46 18.48 -8.99
N MET A 112 1.43 17.96 -10.23
CA MET A 112 2.59 17.98 -11.14
C MET A 112 3.08 19.40 -11.47
N LYS A 113 2.24 20.43 -11.27
CA LYS A 113 2.60 21.84 -11.48
C LYS A 113 3.22 22.48 -10.22
N GLU A 114 3.05 21.85 -9.06
CA GLU A 114 3.63 22.34 -7.82
C GLU A 114 5.12 22.02 -7.76
N ASP A 115 5.94 22.97 -7.32
CA ASP A 115 7.40 22.81 -7.26
C ASP A 115 7.84 21.59 -6.45
N MET A 116 7.08 21.23 -5.40
CA MET A 116 7.34 20.08 -4.54
C MET A 116 7.28 18.73 -5.30
N TYR A 117 6.45 18.63 -6.33
CA TYR A 117 6.25 17.38 -7.08
C TYR A 117 6.80 17.42 -8.50
N LYS A 118 7.36 18.57 -8.91
CA LYS A 118 7.89 18.77 -10.26
C LYS A 118 8.99 17.75 -10.55
N GLY A 119 8.76 16.94 -11.60
CA GLY A 119 9.69 15.91 -12.04
C GLY A 119 9.76 14.65 -11.15
N SER A 120 8.95 14.57 -10.07
CA SER A 120 8.90 13.39 -9.21
C SER A 120 7.71 12.46 -9.47
N ILE A 121 6.76 12.88 -10.29
CA ILE A 121 5.72 11.99 -10.83
C ILE A 121 6.15 11.63 -12.25
N ILE A 122 6.35 10.35 -12.51
CA ILE A 122 6.97 9.84 -13.74
C ILE A 122 6.16 8.71 -14.38
N SER A 123 6.34 8.51 -15.67
CA SER A 123 5.72 7.38 -16.38
C SER A 123 6.44 6.05 -16.08
N PRO A 124 5.79 4.89 -16.32
CA PRO A 124 6.44 3.59 -16.21
C PRO A 124 7.70 3.47 -17.07
N MET A 125 7.68 4.02 -18.28
CA MET A 125 8.84 4.03 -19.18
C MET A 125 10.03 4.78 -18.54
N LYS A 126 9.77 5.94 -17.92
CA LYS A 126 10.82 6.69 -17.23
C LYS A 126 11.35 5.96 -16.00
N ALA A 127 10.50 5.20 -15.30
CA ALA A 127 10.91 4.37 -14.18
C ALA A 127 11.87 3.26 -14.63
N MET A 128 11.61 2.65 -15.80
CA MET A 128 12.51 1.66 -16.41
C MET A 128 13.91 2.20 -16.70
N ASP A 129 14.05 3.48 -17.00
CA ASP A 129 15.36 4.13 -17.21
C ASP A 129 16.12 4.37 -15.88
N LEU A 130 15.39 4.54 -14.78
CA LEU A 130 15.95 4.91 -13.48
C LEU A 130 16.28 3.70 -12.59
N ILE A 131 15.64 2.55 -12.85
CA ILE A 131 15.79 1.36 -12.02
C ILE A 131 17.14 0.70 -12.20
N ASN A 132 17.83 0.44 -11.08
CA ASN A 132 19.11 -0.25 -11.00
C ASN A 132 19.15 -1.15 -9.73
N GLU A 133 20.25 -1.86 -9.49
CA GLU A 133 20.46 -2.78 -8.36
C GLU A 133 20.31 -2.12 -6.98
N GLU A 134 20.50 -0.80 -6.88
CA GLU A 134 20.37 -0.04 -5.64
C GLU A 134 18.99 0.65 -5.50
N THR A 135 18.09 0.46 -6.47
CA THR A 135 16.74 0.99 -6.44
C THR A 135 15.85 0.19 -5.49
N LEU A 136 15.07 0.89 -4.66
CA LEU A 136 13.99 0.30 -3.86
C LEU A 136 12.65 0.58 -4.53
N LEU A 137 11.93 -0.46 -4.94
CA LEU A 137 10.55 -0.35 -5.41
C LEU A 137 9.59 -0.56 -4.23
N ILE A 138 8.70 0.39 -4.00
CA ILE A 138 7.64 0.29 -2.99
C ILE A 138 6.29 0.24 -3.69
N CYS A 139 5.64 -0.92 -3.62
CA CYS A 139 4.28 -1.10 -4.12
C CYS A 139 3.28 -0.79 -3.00
N VAL A 140 2.38 0.15 -3.24
CA VAL A 140 1.36 0.58 -2.30
C VAL A 140 -0.02 0.24 -2.82
N ASP A 141 -0.93 -0.08 -1.90
CA ASP A 141 -2.33 -0.39 -2.20
C ASP A 141 -2.50 -1.49 -3.25
N ASN A 142 -1.50 -2.33 -3.38
CA ASN A 142 -1.49 -3.48 -4.27
C ASN A 142 -0.37 -4.48 -3.92
N HIS A 143 -0.71 -5.74 -3.90
CA HIS A 143 0.23 -6.85 -3.71
C HIS A 143 0.30 -7.81 -4.91
N LYS A 144 -0.51 -7.57 -5.96
CA LYS A 144 -0.60 -8.44 -7.13
C LYS A 144 0.15 -7.85 -8.31
N PRO A 145 1.13 -8.55 -8.89
CA PRO A 145 1.86 -8.07 -10.06
C PRO A 145 0.92 -7.71 -11.22
N THR A 146 -0.07 -8.56 -11.48
CA THR A 146 -1.03 -8.40 -12.58
C THR A 146 -1.90 -7.15 -12.48
N LEU A 147 -2.07 -6.58 -11.28
CA LEU A 147 -2.81 -5.33 -11.04
C LEU A 147 -1.91 -4.11 -10.93
N ALA A 148 -0.59 -4.26 -10.87
CA ALA A 148 0.34 -3.15 -10.77
C ALA A 148 0.33 -2.28 -12.04
N ILE A 149 0.70 -1.02 -11.93
CA ILE A 149 0.81 -0.09 -13.07
C ILE A 149 1.73 -0.68 -14.15
N SER A 150 2.83 -1.32 -13.76
CA SER A 150 3.74 -2.00 -14.68
C SER A 150 4.35 -3.25 -14.04
N GLU A 151 4.06 -4.40 -14.62
CA GLU A 151 4.70 -5.66 -14.24
C GLU A 151 6.19 -5.66 -14.59
N GLU A 152 6.57 -5.05 -15.71
CA GLU A 152 7.97 -4.95 -16.15
C GLU A 152 8.86 -4.21 -15.15
N VAL A 153 8.32 -3.17 -14.47
CA VAL A 153 9.04 -2.46 -13.40
C VAL A 153 9.24 -3.37 -12.18
N ILE A 154 8.25 -4.21 -11.84
CA ILE A 154 8.38 -5.20 -10.75
C ILE A 154 9.45 -6.23 -11.09
N ASP A 155 9.39 -6.80 -12.29
CA ASP A 155 10.31 -7.85 -12.75
C ASP A 155 11.77 -7.37 -12.80
N LYS A 156 11.98 -6.06 -13.03
CA LYS A 156 13.30 -5.46 -13.07
C LYS A 156 13.86 -5.09 -11.70
N ALA A 157 12.99 -4.97 -10.69
CA ALA A 157 13.37 -4.49 -9.37
C ALA A 157 13.95 -5.61 -8.50
N ASP A 158 15.19 -5.47 -8.04
CA ASP A 158 15.83 -6.43 -7.14
C ASP A 158 15.26 -6.36 -5.70
N LYS A 159 14.74 -5.21 -5.29
CA LYS A 159 14.24 -4.98 -3.93
C LYS A 159 12.82 -4.42 -3.99
N VAL A 160 11.86 -5.25 -3.67
CA VAL A 160 10.42 -4.88 -3.67
C VAL A 160 9.89 -4.87 -2.24
N VAL A 161 9.20 -3.79 -1.88
CA VAL A 161 8.42 -3.64 -0.65
C VAL A 161 6.94 -3.61 -1.01
N VAL A 162 6.11 -4.31 -0.25
CA VAL A 162 4.64 -4.29 -0.40
C VAL A 162 4.01 -3.69 0.84
N ILE A 163 3.19 -2.65 0.65
CA ILE A 163 2.38 -2.01 1.70
C ILE A 163 0.93 -1.96 1.19
N ASP A 164 0.07 -2.78 1.77
CA ASP A 164 -1.29 -2.94 1.25
C ASP A 164 -2.28 -3.21 2.39
N HIS A 165 -3.55 -2.88 2.18
CA HIS A 165 -4.64 -3.16 3.11
C HIS A 165 -5.61 -4.24 2.60
N HIS A 166 -5.41 -4.73 1.39
CA HIS A 166 -6.22 -5.82 0.84
C HIS A 166 -5.89 -7.18 1.49
N ARG A 167 -6.85 -8.08 1.48
CA ARG A 167 -6.61 -9.46 1.91
C ARG A 167 -5.67 -10.16 0.94
N ARG A 168 -4.68 -10.87 1.48
CA ARG A 168 -3.72 -11.62 0.70
C ARG A 168 -4.42 -12.64 -0.21
N GLY A 169 -4.17 -12.55 -1.52
CA GLY A 169 -4.60 -13.51 -2.54
C GLY A 169 -3.52 -14.54 -2.88
N GLU A 170 -3.84 -15.45 -3.79
CA GLU A 170 -2.89 -16.43 -4.34
C GLU A 170 -1.85 -15.75 -5.25
N ASP A 171 -2.29 -14.76 -6.06
CA ASP A 171 -1.41 -13.91 -6.85
C ASP A 171 -0.76 -12.87 -5.93
N PHE A 172 0.55 -12.98 -5.75
CA PHE A 172 1.32 -12.13 -4.83
C PHE A 172 2.71 -11.88 -5.42
N MET A 173 3.26 -10.70 -5.18
CA MET A 173 4.63 -10.35 -5.61
C MET A 173 5.66 -11.32 -5.05
N ASP A 174 6.58 -11.77 -5.90
CA ASP A 174 7.59 -12.76 -5.54
C ASP A 174 8.63 -12.17 -4.59
N SER A 175 8.87 -12.89 -3.48
CA SER A 175 9.96 -12.65 -2.53
C SER A 175 10.23 -11.19 -2.15
N PRO A 176 9.21 -10.39 -1.77
CA PRO A 176 9.45 -9.01 -1.39
C PRO A 176 10.34 -8.95 -0.14
N VAL A 177 11.27 -7.97 -0.09
CA VAL A 177 12.18 -7.77 1.05
C VAL A 177 11.45 -7.28 2.30
N LEU A 178 10.27 -6.70 2.15
CA LEU A 178 9.37 -6.29 3.23
C LEU A 178 7.92 -6.38 2.77
N THR A 179 7.06 -6.92 3.63
CA THR A 179 5.61 -6.95 3.41
C THR A 179 4.88 -6.42 4.63
N TYR A 180 4.02 -5.44 4.42
CA TYR A 180 3.06 -4.96 5.41
C TYR A 180 1.65 -5.03 4.83
N LEU A 181 0.87 -6.00 5.33
CA LEU A 181 -0.55 -6.14 5.01
C LEU A 181 -1.36 -5.86 6.26
N GLU A 182 -2.28 -4.89 6.20
CA GLU A 182 -3.14 -4.51 7.32
C GLU A 182 -4.60 -4.38 6.86
N PRO A 183 -5.32 -5.50 6.70
CA PRO A 183 -6.71 -5.48 6.21
C PRO A 183 -7.70 -4.72 7.09
N ALA A 184 -7.31 -4.35 8.30
CA ALA A 184 -8.13 -3.56 9.20
C ALA A 184 -7.90 -2.04 9.07
N ALA A 185 -7.04 -1.61 8.16
CA ALA A 185 -6.67 -0.19 7.98
C ALA A 185 -7.55 0.55 6.95
N SER A 186 -8.60 -0.09 6.44
CA SER A 186 -9.54 0.50 5.47
C SER A 186 -10.66 1.29 6.15
#